data_66343e942fcefe2a3a02f7354951480c
#
_entry.id   66343e942fcefe2a3a02f7354951480c
#
_cell.length_a   1.000
_cell.length_b   1.000
_cell.length_c   1.000
_cell.angle_alpha   90.00
_cell.angle_beta   90.00
_cell.angle_gamma   90.00
#
_symmetry.space_group_name_H-M   'P 1'
#
loop_
_entity.id
_entity.type
_entity.pdbx_description
1 polymer ?
#
loop_
_entity_poly.entity_id
_entity_poly.type
_entity_poly.pdbx_seq_one_letter_code
_entity_poly.pdbx_strand_id
1 'polypeptide(L)'
;MAYRYISLEDAVVTHGLTVEKSGGGASGHLDVEKLGAVLEHIQNDDYYPTFDAKLTHLFHSACMFHCFEDGNKRIAINLCAQMLLINGYMLDFIRKAENISYHVAAGKVDKALLGEWIAAVLEGDEDDESLQLKILNAIS
;
A
#
# COMPACT_ATOMS: atom_id res chain seq x y z
N MET A 1 18.40 11.46 -4.10
CA MET A 1 17.66 11.00 -5.27
C MET A 1 16.19 11.31 -5.11
N ALA A 2 15.59 11.91 -6.12
CA ALA A 2 14.18 12.28 -6.06
C ALA A 2 13.30 11.13 -6.55
N TYR A 3 12.27 10.79 -5.79
CA TYR A 3 11.27 9.82 -6.21
C TYR A 3 10.13 10.51 -6.94
N ARG A 4 9.42 9.76 -7.74
CA ARG A 4 8.20 10.23 -8.39
C ARG A 4 7.00 9.81 -7.54
N TYR A 5 5.98 10.65 -7.48
CA TYR A 5 4.84 10.44 -6.61
C TYR A 5 3.54 10.45 -7.40
N ILE A 6 2.55 9.70 -6.89
CA ILE A 6 1.21 9.67 -7.43
C ILE A 6 0.45 10.87 -6.87
N SER A 7 -0.30 11.57 -7.74
CA SER A 7 -1.17 12.66 -7.29
C SER A 7 -2.48 12.11 -6.74
N LEU A 8 -3.20 12.92 -5.98
CA LEU A 8 -4.53 12.55 -5.50
C LEU A 8 -5.47 12.28 -6.68
N GLU A 9 -5.36 13.07 -7.74
CA GLU A 9 -6.16 12.88 -8.96
C GLU A 9 -5.93 11.49 -9.55
N ASP A 10 -4.67 11.07 -9.67
CA ASP A 10 -4.33 9.73 -10.16
C ASP A 10 -4.86 8.64 -9.24
N ALA A 11 -4.79 8.85 -7.94
CA ALA A 11 -5.30 7.89 -6.96
C ALA A 11 -6.82 7.71 -7.08
N VAL A 12 -7.55 8.79 -7.29
CA VAL A 12 -9.01 8.74 -7.48
C VAL A 12 -9.36 7.98 -8.74
N VAL A 13 -8.64 8.21 -9.84
CA VAL A 13 -8.82 7.47 -11.08
C VAL A 13 -8.57 5.98 -10.87
N THR A 14 -7.48 5.64 -10.18
CA THR A 14 -7.15 4.25 -9.87
C THR A 14 -8.25 3.58 -9.06
N HIS A 15 -8.81 4.27 -8.07
CA HIS A 15 -9.92 3.75 -7.28
C HIS A 15 -11.13 3.44 -8.15
N GLY A 16 -11.51 4.36 -9.03
CA GLY A 16 -12.64 4.15 -9.92
C GLY A 16 -12.48 2.92 -10.79
N LEU A 17 -11.28 2.73 -11.38
CA LEU A 17 -10.97 1.57 -12.19
C LEU A 17 -10.99 0.28 -11.35
N THR A 18 -10.50 0.34 -10.13
CA THR A 18 -10.46 -0.80 -9.22
C THR A 18 -11.87 -1.27 -8.87
N VAL A 19 -12.76 -0.36 -8.53
CA VAL A 19 -14.16 -0.66 -8.21
C VAL A 19 -14.86 -1.26 -9.42
N GLU A 20 -14.67 -0.68 -10.60
CA GLU A 20 -15.26 -1.16 -11.84
C GLU A 20 -14.85 -2.60 -12.15
N LYS A 21 -13.56 -2.91 -12.05
CA LYS A 21 -13.04 -4.26 -12.29
C LYS A 21 -13.48 -5.28 -11.26
N SER A 22 -13.85 -4.83 -10.08
CA SER A 22 -14.30 -5.70 -8.99
C SER A 22 -15.76 -6.09 -9.11
N GLY A 23 -16.44 -5.69 -10.15
CA GLY A 23 -17.86 -6.02 -10.36
C GLY A 23 -18.80 -4.98 -9.80
N GLY A 24 -18.28 -3.79 -9.55
CA GLY A 24 -19.08 -2.68 -9.04
C GLY A 24 -18.91 -2.50 -7.55
N GLY A 25 -19.87 -1.88 -6.95
CA GLY A 25 -19.81 -1.45 -5.56
C GLY A 25 -19.84 0.05 -5.52
N ALA A 26 -19.89 0.62 -4.33
CA ALA A 26 -19.92 2.05 -4.18
C ALA A 26 -18.58 2.65 -4.62
N SER A 27 -18.64 3.61 -5.50
CA SER A 27 -17.46 4.40 -5.86
C SER A 27 -17.22 5.48 -4.82
N GLY A 28 -17.63 5.22 -3.60
CA GLY A 28 -17.65 6.14 -2.50
C GLY A 28 -16.38 6.96 -2.38
N HIS A 29 -16.57 8.14 -1.87
CA HIS A 29 -15.52 9.12 -1.85
C HIS A 29 -15.13 9.48 -0.45
N LEU A 30 -15.73 8.89 0.46
CA LEU A 30 -15.48 9.09 1.87
C LEU A 30 -14.43 10.17 2.12
N ASP A 31 -13.36 9.85 2.79
CA ASP A 31 -12.37 10.84 3.20
C ASP A 31 -11.17 10.86 2.25
N VAL A 32 -11.40 11.33 1.02
CA VAL A 32 -10.31 11.48 0.05
C VAL A 32 -9.28 12.49 0.51
N GLU A 33 -9.64 13.40 1.42
CA GLU A 33 -8.68 14.34 1.98
C GLU A 33 -7.61 13.63 2.80
N LYS A 34 -7.98 12.56 3.52
CA LYS A 34 -7.02 11.75 4.25
C LYS A 34 -6.01 11.10 3.31
N LEU A 35 -6.49 10.58 2.18
CA LEU A 35 -5.59 10.00 1.19
C LEU A 35 -4.68 11.06 0.60
N GLY A 36 -5.22 12.24 0.29
CA GLY A 36 -4.41 13.36 -0.19
C GLY A 36 -3.32 13.74 0.80
N ALA A 37 -3.65 13.76 2.09
CA ALA A 37 -2.68 14.05 3.14
C ALA A 37 -1.57 12.99 3.17
N VAL A 38 -1.91 11.71 3.05
CA VAL A 38 -0.92 10.63 3.02
C VAL A 38 0.02 10.79 1.83
N LEU A 39 -0.53 11.10 0.66
CA LEU A 39 0.28 11.30 -0.55
C LEU A 39 1.24 12.48 -0.40
N GLU A 40 0.86 13.49 0.34
CA GLU A 40 1.76 14.60 0.69
C GLU A 40 2.80 14.17 1.73
N HIS A 41 2.37 13.42 2.76
CA HIS A 41 3.26 12.97 3.84
C HIS A 41 4.46 12.21 3.29
N ILE A 42 4.25 11.31 2.35
CA ILE A 42 5.32 10.46 1.83
C ILE A 42 6.36 11.25 1.04
N GLN A 43 6.07 12.50 0.68
CA GLN A 43 7.05 13.36 0.04
C GLN A 43 8.03 13.96 1.03
N ASN A 44 7.75 13.85 2.33
CA ASN A 44 8.61 14.37 3.38
C ASN A 44 9.73 13.38 3.71
N ASP A 45 10.93 13.68 3.25
CA ASP A 45 12.09 12.80 3.42
C ASP A 45 12.61 12.77 4.86
N ASP A 46 12.23 13.70 5.71
CA ASP A 46 12.62 13.69 7.12
C ASP A 46 11.86 12.63 7.92
N TYR A 47 10.56 12.46 7.62
CA TYR A 47 9.72 11.46 8.28
C TYR A 47 9.71 10.12 7.54
N TYR A 48 9.84 10.15 6.23
CA TYR A 48 9.81 8.95 5.38
C TYR A 48 11.04 8.95 4.47
N PRO A 49 12.24 8.68 5.04
CA PRO A 49 13.50 8.87 4.32
C PRO A 49 13.80 7.84 3.24
N THR A 50 13.18 6.65 3.33
CA THR A 50 13.45 5.55 2.40
C THR A 50 12.22 5.22 1.58
N PHE A 51 12.43 4.59 0.45
CA PHE A 51 11.32 4.22 -0.43
C PHE A 51 10.37 3.22 0.24
N ASP A 52 10.93 2.24 0.96
CA ASP A 52 10.12 1.28 1.70
C ASP A 52 9.27 1.97 2.78
N ALA A 53 9.82 2.97 3.48
CA ALA A 53 9.05 3.73 4.46
C ALA A 53 7.88 4.48 3.83
N LYS A 54 8.10 5.06 2.65
CA LYS A 54 7.07 5.76 1.90
C LYS A 54 5.95 4.81 1.46
N LEU A 55 6.32 3.67 0.91
CA LEU A 55 5.36 2.65 0.49
C LEU A 55 4.57 2.08 1.67
N THR A 56 5.25 1.85 2.78
CA THR A 56 4.62 1.31 3.99
C THR A 56 3.54 2.26 4.50
N HIS A 57 3.86 3.55 4.59
CA HIS A 57 2.89 4.54 5.04
C HIS A 57 1.68 4.61 4.09
N LEU A 58 1.93 4.63 2.79
CA LEU A 58 0.87 4.65 1.79
C LEU A 58 -0.02 3.42 1.87
N PHE A 59 0.58 2.24 1.91
CA PHE A 59 -0.14 0.97 1.94
C PHE A 59 -0.98 0.84 3.20
N HIS A 60 -0.36 1.03 4.36
CA HIS A 60 -1.04 0.90 5.65
C HIS A 60 -2.19 1.90 5.77
N SER A 61 -1.93 3.15 5.43
CA SER A 61 -2.93 4.20 5.53
C SER A 61 -4.13 3.93 4.61
N ALA A 62 -3.87 3.50 3.38
CA ALA A 62 -4.94 3.18 2.44
C ALA A 62 -5.80 2.01 2.91
N CYS A 63 -5.20 1.02 3.59
CA CYS A 63 -5.94 -0.09 4.17
C CYS A 63 -6.80 0.33 5.38
N MET A 64 -6.31 1.25 6.19
CA MET A 64 -6.88 1.54 7.51
C MET A 64 -7.78 2.78 7.56
N PHE A 65 -7.62 3.70 6.63
CA PHE A 65 -8.34 4.97 6.71
C PHE A 65 -9.76 4.94 6.16
N HIS A 66 -10.16 3.86 5.51
CA HIS A 66 -11.48 3.75 4.91
C HIS A 66 -11.83 4.97 4.04
N CYS A 67 -10.85 5.46 3.28
CA CYS A 67 -11.02 6.60 2.39
C CYS A 67 -12.08 6.34 1.32
N PHE A 68 -12.25 5.07 0.95
CA PHE A 68 -13.21 4.63 -0.04
C PHE A 68 -14.03 3.50 0.57
N GLU A 69 -15.32 3.47 0.29
CA GLU A 69 -16.22 2.45 0.83
C GLU A 69 -15.84 1.03 0.44
N ASP A 70 -15.44 0.86 -0.82
CA ASP A 70 -15.05 -0.43 -1.35
C ASP A 70 -13.63 -0.38 -1.85
N GLY A 71 -12.99 -1.52 -1.84
CA GLY A 71 -11.70 -1.69 -2.49
C GLY A 71 -10.51 -1.10 -1.76
N ASN A 72 -10.62 -0.80 -0.46
CA ASN A 72 -9.50 -0.25 0.30
C ASN A 72 -8.24 -1.08 0.20
N LYS A 73 -8.36 -2.40 0.32
CA LYS A 73 -7.20 -3.30 0.19
C LYS A 73 -6.63 -3.28 -1.21
N ARG A 74 -7.49 -3.27 -2.20
CA ARG A 74 -7.08 -3.25 -3.60
C ARG A 74 -6.48 -1.91 -3.99
N ILE A 75 -7.05 -0.80 -3.51
CA ILE A 75 -6.47 0.50 -3.78
C ILE A 75 -5.09 0.64 -3.15
N ALA A 76 -4.90 0.12 -1.95
CA ALA A 76 -3.59 0.12 -1.30
C ALA A 76 -2.55 -0.60 -2.16
N ILE A 77 -2.90 -1.80 -2.66
CA ILE A 77 -2.02 -2.58 -3.52
C ILE A 77 -1.73 -1.84 -4.82
N ASN A 78 -2.77 -1.32 -5.46
CA ASN A 78 -2.63 -0.68 -6.77
C ASN A 78 -1.84 0.63 -6.71
N LEU A 79 -2.04 1.43 -5.65
CA LEU A 79 -1.28 2.66 -5.48
C LEU A 79 0.20 2.37 -5.27
N CYS A 80 0.51 1.37 -4.44
CA CYS A 80 1.90 0.99 -4.24
C CYS A 80 2.51 0.39 -5.51
N ALA A 81 1.75 -0.39 -6.26
CA ALA A 81 2.21 -0.92 -7.55
C ALA A 81 2.53 0.21 -8.53
N GLN A 82 1.69 1.25 -8.58
CA GLN A 82 1.95 2.42 -9.41
C GLN A 82 3.21 3.15 -8.96
N MET A 83 3.37 3.36 -7.65
CA MET A 83 4.57 4.00 -7.11
C MET A 83 5.83 3.24 -7.49
N LEU A 84 5.79 1.92 -7.40
CA LEU A 84 6.90 1.07 -7.79
C LEU A 84 7.21 1.22 -9.26
N LEU A 85 6.19 1.13 -10.11
CA LEU A 85 6.37 1.18 -11.55
C LEU A 85 6.95 2.52 -12.02
N ILE A 86 6.42 3.64 -11.53
CA ILE A 86 6.90 4.95 -11.95
C ILE A 86 8.29 5.28 -11.40
N ASN A 87 8.76 4.50 -10.42
CA ASN A 87 10.12 4.63 -9.87
C ASN A 87 11.06 3.55 -10.38
N GLY A 88 10.66 2.81 -11.40
CA GLY A 88 11.54 1.89 -12.11
C GLY A 88 11.62 0.48 -11.57
N TYR A 89 10.74 0.11 -10.66
CA TYR A 89 10.71 -1.25 -10.11
C TYR A 89 9.83 -2.16 -10.98
N MET A 90 10.40 -3.26 -11.44
CA MET A 90 9.72 -4.22 -12.31
C MET A 90 9.44 -5.50 -11.53
N LEU A 91 8.56 -5.41 -10.55
CA LEU A 91 8.17 -6.57 -9.74
C LEU A 91 6.65 -6.71 -9.67
N ASP A 92 6.19 -7.93 -9.45
CA ASP A 92 4.77 -8.25 -9.36
C ASP A 92 4.25 -8.01 -7.95
N PHE A 93 4.12 -6.74 -7.58
CA PHE A 93 3.67 -6.36 -6.26
C PHE A 93 2.21 -6.74 -6.02
N ILE A 94 1.37 -6.60 -7.03
CA ILE A 94 -0.07 -6.87 -6.90
C ILE A 94 -0.30 -8.29 -6.41
N ARG A 95 0.35 -9.24 -7.04
CA ARG A 95 0.23 -10.65 -6.67
C ARG A 95 0.81 -10.96 -5.30
N LYS A 96 1.98 -10.38 -5.00
CA LYS A 96 2.67 -10.61 -3.72
C LYS A 96 1.90 -10.04 -2.54
N ALA A 97 1.23 -8.91 -2.71
CA ALA A 97 0.60 -8.16 -1.62
C ALA A 97 -0.83 -8.60 -1.31
N GLU A 98 -1.44 -9.43 -2.15
CA GLU A 98 -2.85 -9.79 -2.02
C GLU A 98 -3.18 -10.37 -0.64
N ASN A 99 -2.41 -11.34 -0.18
CA ASN A 99 -2.66 -11.98 1.10
C ASN A 99 -2.37 -11.05 2.28
N ILE A 100 -1.23 -10.38 2.26
CA ILE A 100 -0.85 -9.54 3.39
C ILE A 100 -1.78 -8.35 3.57
N SER A 101 -2.35 -7.83 2.48
CA SER A 101 -3.28 -6.70 2.56
C SER A 101 -4.50 -7.04 3.41
N TYR A 102 -4.98 -8.27 3.32
CA TYR A 102 -6.10 -8.73 4.12
C TYR A 102 -5.77 -8.67 5.63
N HIS A 103 -4.58 -9.12 6.00
CA HIS A 103 -4.17 -9.14 7.39
C HIS A 103 -3.83 -7.75 7.94
N VAL A 104 -3.35 -6.85 7.09
CA VAL A 104 -3.16 -5.45 7.45
C VAL A 104 -4.52 -4.81 7.75
N ALA A 105 -5.47 -4.98 6.85
CA ALA A 105 -6.81 -4.42 7.02
C ALA A 105 -7.51 -4.98 8.26
N ALA A 106 -7.25 -6.24 8.59
CA ALA A 106 -7.81 -6.89 9.78
C ALA A 106 -7.10 -6.48 11.08
N GLY A 107 -6.04 -5.68 11.00
CA GLY A 107 -5.29 -5.21 12.16
C GLY A 107 -4.33 -6.23 12.75
N LYS A 108 -4.12 -7.35 12.07
CA LYS A 108 -3.21 -8.41 12.56
C LYS A 108 -1.75 -8.17 12.20
N VAL A 109 -1.51 -7.55 11.07
CA VAL A 109 -0.17 -7.13 10.65
C VAL A 109 -0.07 -5.63 10.87
N ASP A 110 0.75 -5.23 11.82
CA ASP A 110 0.91 -3.81 12.13
C ASP A 110 1.83 -3.12 11.12
N LYS A 111 1.92 -1.80 11.25
CA LYS A 111 2.71 -0.99 10.32
C LYS A 111 4.18 -1.37 10.32
N ALA A 112 4.74 -1.70 11.49
CA ALA A 112 6.15 -2.08 11.61
C ALA A 112 6.43 -3.38 10.87
N LEU A 113 5.60 -4.39 11.05
CA LEU A 113 5.76 -5.68 10.37
C LEU A 113 5.53 -5.54 8.86
N LEU A 114 4.54 -4.74 8.46
CA LEU A 114 4.32 -4.43 7.06
C LEU A 114 5.55 -3.78 6.44
N GLY A 115 6.19 -2.87 7.16
CA GLY A 115 7.42 -2.23 6.71
C GLY A 115 8.55 -3.21 6.48
N GLU A 116 8.71 -4.19 7.37
CA GLU A 116 9.70 -5.25 7.20
C GLU A 116 9.42 -6.06 5.93
N TRP A 117 8.14 -6.38 5.69
CA TRP A 117 7.76 -7.15 4.51
C TRP A 117 8.00 -6.36 3.22
N ILE A 118 7.62 -5.07 3.19
CA ILE A 118 7.83 -4.24 2.01
C ILE A 118 9.32 -4.08 1.72
N ALA A 119 10.13 -3.82 2.74
CA ALA A 119 11.58 -3.73 2.55
C ALA A 119 12.14 -5.03 1.97
N ALA A 120 11.67 -6.17 2.47
CA ALA A 120 12.09 -7.48 1.98
C ALA A 120 11.67 -7.69 0.51
N VAL A 121 10.46 -7.29 0.14
CA VAL A 121 9.97 -7.39 -1.25
C VAL A 121 10.87 -6.59 -2.19
N LEU A 122 11.27 -5.40 -1.80
CA LEU A 122 12.14 -4.55 -2.63
C LEU A 122 13.52 -5.19 -2.84
N GLU A 123 13.97 -5.99 -1.90
CA GLU A 123 15.27 -6.68 -1.96
C GLU A 123 15.17 -8.10 -2.51
N GLY A 124 13.96 -8.61 -2.73
CA GLY A 124 13.75 -9.98 -3.17
C GLY A 124 13.86 -11.00 -2.06
N ASP A 125 13.75 -10.58 -0.80
CA ASP A 125 13.93 -11.43 0.38
C ASP A 125 12.63 -11.70 1.14
N GLU A 126 11.48 -11.54 0.51
CA GLU A 126 10.18 -11.74 1.16
C GLU A 126 9.94 -13.15 1.67
N ASP A 127 10.67 -14.11 1.15
CA ASP A 127 10.58 -15.51 1.59
C ASP A 127 11.52 -15.83 2.76
N ASP A 128 12.20 -14.83 3.32
CA ASP A 128 13.06 -15.01 4.48
C ASP A 128 12.31 -15.74 5.61
N GLU A 129 12.90 -16.80 6.12
CA GLU A 129 12.26 -17.66 7.11
C GLU A 129 11.88 -16.92 8.39
N SER A 130 12.76 -16.06 8.88
CA SER A 130 12.50 -15.26 10.08
C SER A 130 11.31 -14.32 9.89
N LEU A 131 11.25 -13.67 8.75
CA LEU A 131 10.14 -12.79 8.41
C LEU A 131 8.82 -13.56 8.28
N GLN A 132 8.86 -14.71 7.62
CA GLN A 132 7.66 -15.54 7.44
C GLN A 132 7.13 -16.02 8.80
N LEU A 133 8.00 -16.36 9.74
CA LEU A 133 7.60 -16.75 11.09
C LEU A 133 6.95 -15.59 11.84
N LYS A 134 7.48 -14.38 11.71
CA LYS A 134 6.87 -13.20 12.33
C LYS A 134 5.44 -12.98 11.81
N ILE A 135 5.26 -13.12 10.50
CA ILE A 135 3.95 -12.94 9.87
C ILE A 135 2.99 -14.03 10.36
N LEU A 136 3.42 -15.29 10.35
CA LEU A 136 2.59 -16.40 10.82
C LEU A 136 2.15 -16.19 12.27
N ASN A 137 3.06 -15.75 13.13
CA ASN A 137 2.73 -15.49 14.52
C ASN A 137 1.72 -14.35 14.68
N ALA A 138 1.83 -13.32 13.85
CA ALA A 138 0.94 -12.17 13.90
C ALA A 138 -0.49 -12.54 13.49
N ILE A 139 -0.65 -13.44 12.52
CA ILE A 139 -1.96 -13.79 11.97
C ILE A 139 -2.60 -15.02 12.63
N SER A 140 -1.90 -15.67 13.53
CA SER A 140 -2.39 -16.88 14.22
C SER A 140 -3.37 -16.58 15.34
#